data_8b27c2901e98838fa347de656ef74ffe
#
_entry.id   8b27c2901e98838fa347de656ef74ffe
#
_cell.length_a   1.000
_cell.length_b   1.000
_cell.length_c   1.000
_cell.angle_alpha   90.00
_cell.angle_beta   90.00
_cell.angle_gamma   90.00
#
_symmetry.space_group_name_H-M   'P 1'
#
loop_
_entity.id
_entity.type
_entity.pdbx_description
1 polymer ?
#
loop_
_entity_poly.entity_id
_entity_poly.type
_entity_poly.pdbx_seq_one_letter_code
_entity_poly.pdbx_strand_id
1 'polypeptide(L)'
;MQVKIIIGTVAFMISMMVMGYAALREPARLERFTDAREGRQIEIGAHLFQGNCATCHGVNGKAEECYDPSSGDAIGCVGLPLNYAPLVCGDISLRMEAMNWEGSKDAFIQSTLYSGRPGTVMPAWGQQFGGPLRNDQIEDLSQFVLNWETEELCSTPIDLYEWPETYAAYAEEFPEADPANGEALFLTYGCTGCHGNMEDEASAAVGPWLGDIAERYTEYAEGYDSLEEYVYESILYPNELISPECPTGACAGPPSAMPDNFPLRMGENPQDLADVMDYILGE
;
A
#
# COMPACT_ATOMS: atom_id res chain seq x y z
N MET A 1 12.91 -38.80 63.53
CA MET A 1 12.55 -39.17 62.14
C MET A 1 11.19 -38.57 61.74
N GLN A 2 10.13 -38.69 62.54
CA GLN A 2 8.75 -38.20 62.26
C GLN A 2 8.66 -36.71 61.98
N VAL A 3 9.35 -35.85 62.73
CA VAL A 3 9.33 -34.36 62.51
C VAL A 3 9.83 -33.96 61.14
N LYS A 4 10.88 -34.62 60.66
CA LYS A 4 11.43 -34.33 59.31
C LYS A 4 10.46 -34.71 58.18
N ILE A 5 9.74 -35.82 58.36
CA ILE A 5 8.73 -36.27 57.42
C ILE A 5 7.58 -35.27 57.39
N ILE A 6 7.07 -34.83 58.55
CA ILE A 6 5.97 -33.86 58.65
C ILE A 6 6.39 -32.53 57.96
N ILE A 7 7.55 -32.01 58.25
CA ILE A 7 8.05 -30.76 57.61
C ILE A 7 8.16 -30.93 56.09
N GLY A 8 8.71 -32.05 55.60
CA GLY A 8 8.81 -32.33 54.17
C GLY A 8 7.46 -32.43 53.49
N THR A 9 6.50 -33.10 54.09
CA THR A 9 5.12 -33.22 53.54
C THR A 9 4.43 -31.87 53.49
N VAL A 10 4.53 -31.07 54.55
CA VAL A 10 3.95 -29.71 54.59
C VAL A 10 4.57 -28.81 53.54
N ALA A 11 5.89 -28.81 53.43
CA ALA A 11 6.60 -28.05 52.41
C ALA A 11 6.20 -28.47 50.99
N PHE A 12 6.06 -29.75 50.72
CA PHE A 12 5.58 -30.27 49.43
C PHE A 12 4.16 -29.84 49.16
N MET A 13 3.22 -29.93 50.10
CA MET A 13 1.85 -29.47 49.90
C MET A 13 1.78 -27.97 49.64
N ILE A 14 2.57 -27.16 50.36
CA ILE A 14 2.63 -25.72 50.11
C ILE A 14 3.15 -25.44 48.69
N SER A 15 4.21 -26.14 48.27
CA SER A 15 4.78 -25.98 46.92
C SER A 15 3.74 -26.36 45.85
N MET A 16 2.98 -27.44 46.03
CA MET A 16 1.93 -27.85 45.10
C MET A 16 0.79 -26.84 45.07
N MET A 17 0.40 -26.27 46.23
CA MET A 17 -0.64 -25.21 46.25
C MET A 17 -0.17 -23.93 45.52
N VAL A 18 1.06 -23.53 45.75
CA VAL A 18 1.64 -22.35 45.08
C VAL A 18 1.73 -22.56 43.56
N MET A 19 2.21 -23.75 43.13
CA MET A 19 2.27 -24.10 41.70
C MET A 19 0.88 -24.17 41.08
N GLY A 20 -0.08 -24.81 41.77
CA GLY A 20 -1.47 -24.86 41.31
C GLY A 20 -2.10 -23.46 41.17
N TYR A 21 -1.87 -22.60 42.14
CA TYR A 21 -2.34 -21.21 42.08
C TYR A 21 -1.67 -20.43 40.95
N ALA A 22 -0.36 -20.58 40.76
CA ALA A 22 0.34 -19.96 39.66
C ALA A 22 -0.18 -20.44 38.30
N ALA A 23 -0.38 -21.76 38.13
CA ALA A 23 -0.91 -22.34 36.91
C ALA A 23 -2.33 -21.83 36.58
N LEU A 24 -3.19 -21.66 37.58
CA LEU A 24 -4.53 -21.10 37.39
C LEU A 24 -4.51 -19.61 36.99
N ARG A 25 -3.49 -18.87 37.39
CA ARG A 25 -3.35 -17.45 37.06
C ARG A 25 -2.57 -17.18 35.79
N GLU A 26 -1.83 -18.17 35.30
CA GLU A 26 -0.95 -18.01 34.14
C GLU A 26 -1.69 -17.55 32.86
N PRO A 27 -2.89 -18.09 32.49
CA PRO A 27 -3.60 -17.60 31.30
C PRO A 27 -3.89 -16.11 31.35
N ALA A 28 -4.47 -15.62 32.48
CA ALA A 28 -4.77 -14.21 32.64
C ALA A 28 -3.54 -13.31 32.74
N ARG A 29 -2.41 -13.86 33.18
CA ARG A 29 -1.13 -13.17 33.19
C ARG A 29 -0.57 -13.04 31.77
N LEU A 30 -0.59 -14.13 31.01
CA LEU A 30 -0.12 -14.14 29.62
C LEU A 30 -0.92 -13.17 28.77
N GLU A 31 -2.25 -13.20 28.87
CA GLU A 31 -3.15 -12.28 28.15
C GLU A 31 -2.71 -10.82 28.39
N ARG A 32 -2.60 -10.39 29.66
CA ARG A 32 -2.18 -9.00 29.97
C ARG A 32 -0.79 -8.64 29.44
N PHE A 33 0.13 -9.58 29.42
CA PHE A 33 1.46 -9.35 28.88
C PHE A 33 1.44 -9.25 27.36
N THR A 34 0.59 -10.05 26.70
CA THR A 34 0.39 -9.98 25.24
C THR A 34 -0.21 -8.64 24.87
N ASP A 35 -1.34 -8.24 25.50
CA ASP A 35 -1.99 -6.95 25.25
C ASP A 35 -1.05 -5.77 25.48
N ALA A 36 -0.26 -5.79 26.56
CA ALA A 36 0.70 -4.74 26.87
C ALA A 36 1.86 -4.69 25.86
N ARG A 37 2.27 -5.84 25.31
CA ARG A 37 3.28 -5.91 24.26
C ARG A 37 2.74 -5.35 22.96
N GLU A 38 1.58 -5.79 22.53
CA GLU A 38 0.91 -5.32 21.31
C GLU A 38 0.68 -3.81 21.35
N GLY A 39 0.11 -3.29 22.44
CA GLY A 39 -0.07 -1.85 22.62
C GLY A 39 1.24 -1.07 22.51
N ARG A 40 2.35 -1.61 23.03
CA ARG A 40 3.67 -0.98 22.89
C ARG A 40 4.19 -1.03 21.45
N GLN A 41 4.00 -2.13 20.74
CA GLN A 41 4.40 -2.25 19.33
C GLN A 41 3.63 -1.23 18.48
N ILE A 42 2.33 -1.10 18.69
CA ILE A 42 1.49 -0.10 18.01
C ILE A 42 1.98 1.33 18.31
N GLU A 43 2.31 1.66 19.56
CA GLU A 43 2.82 2.99 19.94
C GLU A 43 4.17 3.29 19.26
N ILE A 44 5.11 2.36 19.27
CA ILE A 44 6.41 2.51 18.60
C ILE A 44 6.20 2.61 17.08
N GLY A 45 5.34 1.76 16.52
CA GLY A 45 4.98 1.78 15.11
C GLY A 45 4.38 3.12 14.69
N ALA A 46 3.51 3.71 15.52
CA ALA A 46 2.94 5.03 15.28
C ALA A 46 4.02 6.13 15.19
N HIS A 47 4.99 6.13 16.11
CA HIS A 47 6.11 7.07 16.06
C HIS A 47 6.98 6.88 14.81
N LEU A 48 7.27 5.63 14.45
CA LEU A 48 8.02 5.32 13.24
C LEU A 48 7.27 5.76 11.98
N PHE A 49 5.96 5.53 11.94
CA PHE A 49 5.09 5.94 10.84
C PHE A 49 5.11 7.46 10.65
N GLN A 50 4.90 8.21 11.73
CA GLN A 50 4.92 9.68 11.68
C GLN A 50 6.26 10.23 11.16
N GLY A 51 7.37 9.61 11.55
CA GLY A 51 8.70 10.09 11.17
C GLY A 51 9.18 9.66 9.78
N ASN A 52 8.62 8.61 9.21
CA ASN A 52 9.17 8.01 7.98
C ASN A 52 8.14 7.78 6.87
N CYS A 53 6.86 7.64 7.20
CA CYS A 53 5.84 7.17 6.28
C CYS A 53 4.77 8.23 5.96
N ALA A 54 4.46 9.10 6.94
CA ALA A 54 3.36 10.06 6.86
C ALA A 54 3.52 11.08 5.72
N THR A 55 4.75 11.42 5.32
CA THR A 55 5.02 12.32 4.18
C THR A 55 4.43 11.79 2.87
N CYS A 56 4.37 10.47 2.69
CA CYS A 56 3.85 9.85 1.48
C CYS A 56 2.46 9.25 1.67
N HIS A 57 2.16 8.69 2.86
CA HIS A 57 0.91 7.98 3.12
C HIS A 57 -0.13 8.80 3.90
N GLY A 58 0.17 10.07 4.18
CA GLY A 58 -0.65 10.94 5.02
C GLY A 58 -0.53 10.65 6.51
N VAL A 59 -0.80 11.64 7.35
CA VAL A 59 -0.65 11.55 8.81
C VAL A 59 -1.57 10.53 9.46
N ASN A 60 -2.72 10.26 8.82
CA ASN A 60 -3.73 9.30 9.25
C ASN A 60 -3.69 7.98 8.45
N GLY A 61 -2.72 7.83 7.52
CA GLY A 61 -2.57 6.68 6.65
C GLY A 61 -3.59 6.59 5.51
N LYS A 62 -4.40 7.64 5.27
CA LYS A 62 -5.43 7.66 4.23
C LYS A 62 -4.97 8.24 2.89
N ALA A 63 -3.73 8.71 2.83
CA ALA A 63 -3.18 9.41 1.65
C ALA A 63 -3.99 10.66 1.22
N GLU A 64 -4.61 11.35 2.18
CA GLU A 64 -5.42 12.55 1.95
C GLU A 64 -4.64 13.83 2.27
N GLU A 65 -3.78 13.80 3.30
CA GLU A 65 -3.05 14.95 3.80
C GLU A 65 -1.57 14.62 3.94
N CYS A 66 -0.76 15.13 3.04
CA CYS A 66 0.70 15.01 3.08
C CYS A 66 1.36 16.38 3.12
N TYR A 67 2.49 16.47 3.81
CA TYR A 67 3.22 17.71 4.02
C TYR A 67 4.71 17.52 3.73
N ASP A 68 5.29 18.51 3.06
CA ASP A 68 6.75 18.58 2.90
C ASP A 68 7.42 18.76 4.26
N PRO A 69 8.31 17.86 4.70
CA PRO A 69 8.91 17.93 6.03
C PRO A 69 9.85 19.13 6.23
N SER A 70 10.27 19.79 5.15
CA SER A 70 11.18 20.94 5.21
C SER A 70 10.46 22.28 5.25
N SER A 71 9.37 22.43 4.50
CA SER A 71 8.61 23.67 4.39
C SER A 71 7.32 23.65 5.22
N GLY A 72 6.75 22.47 5.46
CA GLY A 72 5.43 22.29 6.08
C GLY A 72 4.27 22.59 5.13
N ASP A 73 4.55 22.77 3.83
CA ASP A 73 3.53 23.00 2.83
C ASP A 73 2.76 21.72 2.54
N ALA A 74 1.47 21.85 2.23
CA ALA A 74 0.67 20.72 1.76
C ALA A 74 1.14 20.28 0.39
N ILE A 75 1.34 18.98 0.22
CA ILE A 75 1.76 18.33 -1.03
C ILE A 75 0.83 17.17 -1.34
N GLY A 76 0.76 16.76 -2.60
CA GLY A 76 0.05 15.54 -2.98
C GLY A 76 0.69 14.30 -2.33
N CYS A 77 -0.14 13.37 -1.87
CA CYS A 77 0.31 12.11 -1.32
C CYS A 77 0.71 11.14 -2.44
N VAL A 78 1.98 10.78 -2.50
CA VAL A 78 2.48 9.80 -3.49
C VAL A 78 2.34 8.35 -3.04
N GLY A 79 2.02 8.11 -1.76
CA GLY A 79 1.81 6.78 -1.19
C GLY A 79 0.35 6.34 -1.30
N LEU A 80 0.15 5.02 -1.40
CA LEU A 80 -1.19 4.42 -1.32
C LEU A 80 -1.81 4.62 0.07
N PRO A 81 -3.14 4.71 0.18
CA PRO A 81 -3.81 4.65 1.48
C PRO A 81 -3.51 3.30 2.16
N LEU A 82 -3.19 3.37 3.44
CA LEU A 82 -2.89 2.21 4.29
C LEU A 82 -4.00 1.99 5.32
N ASN A 83 -4.61 3.07 5.84
CA ASN A 83 -5.83 3.04 6.65
C ASN A 83 -7.03 2.92 5.69
N TYR A 84 -7.18 1.71 5.13
CA TYR A 84 -8.02 1.47 3.97
C TYR A 84 -8.54 0.02 3.97
N ALA A 85 -9.85 -0.15 3.91
CA ALA A 85 -10.48 -1.46 4.03
C ALA A 85 -9.92 -2.53 3.06
N PRO A 86 -9.68 -2.25 1.76
CA PRO A 86 -9.08 -3.20 0.84
C PRO A 86 -7.66 -3.67 1.20
N LEU A 87 -6.95 -2.98 2.10
CA LEU A 87 -5.65 -3.42 2.61
C LEU A 87 -5.77 -4.21 3.90
N VAL A 88 -6.59 -3.74 4.86
CA VAL A 88 -6.53 -4.26 6.22
C VAL A 88 -7.67 -5.21 6.59
N CYS A 89 -8.80 -5.19 5.86
CA CYS A 89 -9.98 -5.99 6.23
C CYS A 89 -9.95 -7.40 5.64
N GLY A 90 -10.47 -8.35 6.42
CA GLY A 90 -10.53 -9.76 6.05
C GLY A 90 -9.22 -10.53 6.27
N ASP A 91 -9.26 -11.86 6.26
CA ASP A 91 -8.06 -12.70 6.40
C ASP A 91 -7.12 -12.56 5.19
N ILE A 92 -7.70 -12.50 3.99
CA ILE A 92 -7.04 -12.11 2.74
C ILE A 92 -7.72 -10.83 2.28
N SER A 93 -6.96 -9.73 2.25
CA SER A 93 -7.49 -8.44 1.80
C SER A 93 -7.56 -8.39 0.26
N LEU A 94 -8.44 -7.53 -0.28
CA LEU A 94 -8.55 -7.36 -1.74
C LEU A 94 -7.21 -7.00 -2.39
N ARG A 95 -6.38 -6.23 -1.69
CA ARG A 95 -5.03 -5.87 -2.18
C ARG A 95 -4.07 -7.07 -2.22
N MET A 96 -4.21 -8.01 -1.29
CA MET A 96 -3.46 -9.27 -1.33
C MET A 96 -3.93 -10.17 -2.48
N GLU A 97 -5.24 -10.25 -2.71
CA GLU A 97 -5.81 -10.99 -3.85
C GLU A 97 -5.30 -10.45 -5.18
N ALA A 98 -5.36 -9.12 -5.38
CA ALA A 98 -4.87 -8.45 -6.57
C ALA A 98 -3.37 -8.69 -6.83
N MET A 99 -2.60 -9.01 -5.79
CA MET A 99 -1.17 -9.32 -5.89
C MET A 99 -0.86 -10.82 -5.82
N ASN A 100 -1.86 -11.69 -5.87
CA ASN A 100 -1.73 -13.15 -5.74
C ASN A 100 -0.92 -13.57 -4.50
N TRP A 101 -1.14 -12.87 -3.37
CA TRP A 101 -0.43 -13.14 -2.12
C TRP A 101 -1.19 -14.14 -1.27
N GLU A 102 -0.57 -15.29 -0.97
CA GLU A 102 -1.18 -16.38 -0.18
C GLU A 102 -0.77 -16.37 1.31
N GLY A 103 0.09 -15.46 1.72
CA GLY A 103 0.55 -15.34 3.12
C GLY A 103 -0.41 -14.54 4.00
N SER A 104 -0.03 -14.32 5.27
CA SER A 104 -0.79 -13.46 6.18
C SER A 104 -0.67 -11.98 5.80
N LYS A 105 -1.63 -11.14 6.22
CA LYS A 105 -1.56 -9.67 6.08
C LYS A 105 -0.30 -9.09 6.70
N ASP A 106 0.06 -9.56 7.89
CA ASP A 106 1.29 -9.14 8.57
C ASP A 106 2.53 -9.42 7.72
N ALA A 107 2.64 -10.64 7.17
CA ALA A 107 3.73 -10.99 6.27
C ALA A 107 3.72 -10.18 4.97
N PHE A 108 2.54 -9.83 4.43
CA PHE A 108 2.39 -8.97 3.26
C PHE A 108 2.93 -7.56 3.53
N ILE A 109 2.50 -6.95 4.63
CA ILE A 109 2.95 -5.60 5.03
C ILE A 109 4.45 -5.62 5.33
N GLN A 110 4.93 -6.58 6.12
CA GLN A 110 6.34 -6.70 6.43
C GLN A 110 7.20 -6.90 5.18
N SER A 111 6.79 -7.77 4.23
CA SER A 111 7.55 -7.97 2.99
C SER A 111 7.67 -6.67 2.18
N THR A 112 6.58 -5.89 2.11
CA THR A 112 6.58 -4.58 1.46
C THR A 112 7.51 -3.60 2.17
N LEU A 113 7.51 -3.57 3.48
CA LEU A 113 8.40 -2.71 4.27
C LEU A 113 9.87 -3.14 4.10
N TYR A 114 10.16 -4.44 4.09
CA TYR A 114 11.53 -4.93 3.92
C TYR A 114 12.13 -4.53 2.58
N SER A 115 11.47 -4.89 1.48
CA SER A 115 12.03 -4.78 0.13
C SER A 115 11.62 -3.52 -0.63
N GLY A 116 10.66 -2.77 -0.11
CA GLY A 116 9.98 -1.73 -0.89
C GLY A 116 9.12 -2.34 -2.01
N ARG A 117 8.77 -1.51 -2.96
CA ARG A 117 8.07 -1.92 -4.19
C ARG A 117 8.93 -1.54 -5.40
N PRO A 118 9.65 -2.48 -6.01
CA PRO A 118 10.45 -2.22 -7.21
C PRO A 118 9.61 -1.56 -8.31
N GLY A 119 10.18 -0.55 -8.95
CA GLY A 119 9.47 0.23 -9.98
C GLY A 119 8.51 1.29 -9.44
N THR A 120 8.44 1.50 -8.13
CA THR A 120 7.62 2.55 -7.50
C THR A 120 8.47 3.44 -6.60
N VAL A 121 7.87 4.55 -6.12
CA VAL A 121 8.52 5.46 -5.15
C VAL A 121 8.63 4.88 -3.74
N MET A 122 8.04 3.70 -3.45
CA MET A 122 8.13 3.04 -2.14
C MET A 122 9.51 2.39 -1.95
N PRO A 123 10.41 2.98 -1.15
CA PRO A 123 11.76 2.46 -1.00
C PRO A 123 11.80 1.24 -0.07
N ALA A 124 12.91 0.51 -0.12
CA ALA A 124 13.21 -0.52 0.88
C ALA A 124 13.52 0.12 2.24
N TRP A 125 12.85 -0.35 3.29
CA TRP A 125 13.07 0.11 4.67
C TRP A 125 13.88 -0.88 5.50
N GLY A 126 13.90 -2.16 5.14
CA GLY A 126 14.63 -3.18 5.88
C GLY A 126 16.16 -3.11 5.67
N GLN A 127 16.94 -3.26 6.76
CA GLN A 127 18.39 -3.21 6.72
C GLN A 127 19.00 -4.23 5.75
N GLN A 128 18.38 -5.39 5.59
CA GLN A 128 18.82 -6.41 4.64
C GLN A 128 18.72 -6.02 3.17
N PHE A 129 17.92 -5.00 2.87
CA PHE A 129 17.76 -4.42 1.54
C PHE A 129 18.31 -2.99 1.45
N GLY A 130 19.17 -2.59 2.41
CA GLY A 130 19.81 -1.28 2.43
C GLY A 130 19.01 -0.17 3.09
N GLY A 131 17.83 -0.48 3.64
CA GLY A 131 16.99 0.48 4.36
C GLY A 131 17.49 0.77 5.79
N PRO A 132 16.92 1.77 6.47
CA PRO A 132 17.36 2.20 7.79
C PRO A 132 16.77 1.40 8.97
N LEU A 133 15.69 0.64 8.76
CA LEU A 133 14.92 0.04 9.85
C LEU A 133 15.36 -1.39 10.17
N ARG A 134 15.43 -1.68 11.48
CA ARG A 134 15.66 -3.04 12.00
C ARG A 134 14.38 -3.89 11.90
N ASN A 135 14.54 -5.21 12.02
CA ASN A 135 13.43 -6.15 11.94
C ASN A 135 12.35 -5.89 13.00
N ASP A 136 12.74 -5.57 14.24
CA ASP A 136 11.79 -5.21 15.31
C ASP A 136 10.97 -3.95 14.98
N GLN A 137 11.59 -2.96 14.33
CA GLN A 137 10.91 -1.74 13.88
C GLN A 137 9.96 -1.99 12.71
N ILE A 138 10.30 -2.92 11.82
CA ILE A 138 9.40 -3.36 10.74
C ILE A 138 8.18 -4.10 11.33
N GLU A 139 8.39 -4.97 12.33
CA GLU A 139 7.29 -5.60 13.08
C GLU A 139 6.37 -4.55 13.73
N ASP A 140 6.95 -3.59 14.45
CA ASP A 140 6.19 -2.54 15.13
C ASP A 140 5.35 -1.70 14.14
N LEU A 141 5.93 -1.34 12.99
CA LEU A 141 5.21 -0.65 11.90
C LEU A 141 4.07 -1.49 11.33
N SER A 142 4.31 -2.78 11.09
CA SER A 142 3.27 -3.68 10.60
C SER A 142 2.09 -3.77 11.57
N GLN A 143 2.36 -3.92 12.87
CA GLN A 143 1.33 -3.94 13.90
C GLN A 143 0.56 -2.61 13.98
N PHE A 144 1.23 -1.48 13.79
CA PHE A 144 0.57 -0.18 13.72
C PHE A 144 -0.39 -0.09 12.52
N VAL A 145 0.02 -0.51 11.34
CA VAL A 145 -0.83 -0.51 10.14
C VAL A 145 -2.03 -1.45 10.32
N LEU A 146 -1.81 -2.64 10.85
CA LEU A 146 -2.88 -3.59 11.13
C LEU A 146 -3.87 -3.10 12.20
N ASN A 147 -3.45 -2.25 13.11
CA ASN A 147 -4.34 -1.67 14.12
C ASN A 147 -5.43 -0.75 13.53
N TRP A 148 -5.33 -0.37 12.25
CA TRP A 148 -6.42 0.30 11.53
C TRP A 148 -7.56 -0.64 11.13
N GLU A 149 -7.39 -1.96 11.26
CA GLU A 149 -8.47 -2.93 11.09
C GLU A 149 -9.48 -2.81 12.24
N THR A 150 -10.46 -1.92 12.07
CA THR A 150 -11.53 -1.69 13.04
C THR A 150 -12.86 -2.26 12.53
N GLU A 151 -13.75 -2.61 13.45
CA GLU A 151 -15.10 -3.08 13.07
C GLU A 151 -15.84 -2.02 12.25
N GLU A 152 -15.66 -0.74 12.57
CA GLU A 152 -16.26 0.38 11.83
C GLU A 152 -15.74 0.43 10.39
N LEU A 153 -14.43 0.37 10.19
CA LEU A 153 -13.84 0.38 8.84
C LEU A 153 -14.26 -0.86 8.04
N CYS A 154 -14.22 -2.03 8.66
CA CYS A 154 -14.43 -3.30 7.97
C CYS A 154 -15.91 -3.68 7.79
N SER A 155 -16.83 -3.03 8.47
CA SER A 155 -18.28 -3.21 8.26
C SER A 155 -18.85 -2.30 7.17
N THR A 156 -18.10 -1.29 6.75
CA THR A 156 -18.49 -0.44 5.63
C THR A 156 -18.35 -1.24 4.33
N PRO A 157 -19.45 -1.41 3.56
CA PRO A 157 -19.35 -2.08 2.26
C PRO A 157 -18.32 -1.38 1.38
N ILE A 158 -17.43 -2.16 0.78
CA ILE A 158 -16.52 -1.66 -0.25
C ILE A 158 -17.30 -1.72 -1.55
N ASP A 159 -17.81 -0.59 -1.98
CA ASP A 159 -18.47 -0.45 -3.28
C ASP A 159 -17.37 -0.24 -4.32
N LEU A 160 -16.95 -1.32 -4.97
CA LEU A 160 -15.96 -1.26 -6.02
C LEU A 160 -16.67 -0.86 -7.31
N TYR A 161 -16.19 0.21 -7.94
CA TYR A 161 -16.66 0.60 -9.25
C TYR A 161 -16.34 -0.49 -10.28
N GLU A 162 -17.35 -0.90 -11.05
CA GLU A 162 -17.20 -1.85 -12.16
C GLU A 162 -16.76 -1.08 -13.40
N TRP A 163 -15.48 -1.20 -13.74
CA TRP A 163 -14.91 -0.51 -14.90
C TRP A 163 -15.51 -1.02 -16.20
N PRO A 164 -16.02 -0.13 -17.08
CA PRO A 164 -16.46 -0.51 -18.42
C PRO A 164 -15.36 -1.19 -19.23
N GLU A 165 -15.74 -2.11 -20.11
CA GLU A 165 -14.79 -2.84 -20.97
C GLU A 165 -14.11 -1.92 -22.00
N THR A 166 -14.69 -0.76 -22.31
CA THR A 166 -14.18 0.18 -23.31
C THR A 166 -14.15 1.61 -22.77
N TYR A 167 -13.18 2.39 -23.23
CA TYR A 167 -13.13 3.83 -22.95
C TYR A 167 -14.42 4.56 -23.39
N ALA A 168 -14.98 4.19 -24.55
CA ALA A 168 -16.20 4.83 -25.04
C ALA A 168 -17.37 4.71 -24.06
N ALA A 169 -17.53 3.54 -23.42
CA ALA A 169 -18.57 3.34 -22.41
C ALA A 169 -18.25 4.11 -21.11
N TYR A 170 -16.97 4.15 -20.72
CA TYR A 170 -16.53 4.95 -19.57
C TYR A 170 -16.73 6.45 -19.80
N ALA A 171 -16.40 6.98 -20.97
CA ALA A 171 -16.56 8.39 -21.31
C ALA A 171 -18.03 8.85 -21.37
N GLU A 172 -18.98 7.93 -21.61
CA GLU A 172 -20.41 8.25 -21.49
C GLU A 172 -20.82 8.53 -20.03
N GLU A 173 -20.18 7.88 -19.06
CA GLU A 173 -20.43 8.08 -17.62
C GLU A 173 -19.70 9.31 -17.08
N PHE A 174 -18.49 9.59 -17.59
CA PHE A 174 -17.62 10.70 -17.17
C PHE A 174 -17.26 11.60 -18.37
N PRO A 175 -18.24 12.35 -18.91
CA PRO A 175 -18.04 13.13 -20.14
C PRO A 175 -17.28 14.44 -19.93
N GLU A 176 -17.06 14.86 -18.69
CA GLU A 176 -16.35 16.08 -18.35
C GLU A 176 -15.10 15.71 -17.54
N ALA A 177 -13.94 16.21 -17.96
CA ALA A 177 -12.69 16.04 -17.27
C ALA A 177 -12.06 17.38 -16.93
N ASP A 178 -11.22 17.42 -15.89
CA ASP A 178 -10.47 18.60 -15.45
C ASP A 178 -8.97 18.30 -15.51
N PRO A 179 -8.25 18.74 -16.55
CA PRO A 179 -6.80 18.48 -16.68
C PRO A 179 -5.97 19.13 -15.56
N ALA A 180 -6.45 20.22 -14.95
CA ALA A 180 -5.75 20.81 -13.81
C ALA A 180 -5.86 19.94 -12.55
N ASN A 181 -7.02 19.29 -12.33
CA ASN A 181 -7.14 18.26 -11.31
C ASN A 181 -6.34 17.00 -11.69
N GLY A 182 -6.34 16.64 -12.99
CA GLY A 182 -5.55 15.54 -13.54
C GLY A 182 -4.06 15.65 -13.26
N GLU A 183 -3.47 16.85 -13.38
CA GLU A 183 -2.07 17.11 -13.00
C GLU A 183 -1.82 16.80 -11.52
N ALA A 184 -2.70 17.28 -10.64
CA ALA A 184 -2.58 17.01 -9.20
C ALA A 184 -2.74 15.51 -8.89
N LEU A 185 -3.67 14.84 -9.57
CA LEU A 185 -3.91 13.40 -9.43
C LEU A 185 -2.75 12.56 -10.00
N PHE A 186 -2.15 12.96 -11.10
CA PHE A 186 -0.97 12.33 -11.68
C PHE A 186 0.18 12.26 -10.67
N LEU A 187 0.36 13.33 -9.88
CA LEU A 187 1.29 13.34 -8.76
C LEU A 187 0.79 12.46 -7.60
N THR A 188 -0.49 12.58 -7.22
CA THR A 188 -1.10 11.87 -6.08
C THR A 188 -1.10 10.36 -6.28
N TYR A 189 -1.38 9.87 -7.49
CA TYR A 189 -1.32 8.46 -7.83
C TYR A 189 0.11 7.94 -8.02
N GLY A 190 1.11 8.83 -8.03
CA GLY A 190 2.53 8.50 -8.11
C GLY A 190 3.03 8.24 -9.53
N CYS A 191 2.29 8.64 -10.55
CA CYS A 191 2.66 8.45 -11.96
C CYS A 191 4.01 9.09 -12.30
N THR A 192 4.27 10.28 -11.75
CA THR A 192 5.55 11.02 -11.91
C THR A 192 6.77 10.23 -11.45
N GLY A 193 6.60 9.30 -10.50
CA GLY A 193 7.71 8.48 -9.98
C GLY A 193 8.32 7.55 -11.03
N CYS A 194 7.54 7.16 -12.03
CA CYS A 194 7.97 6.30 -13.13
C CYS A 194 8.05 7.05 -14.45
N HIS A 195 7.02 7.87 -14.76
CA HIS A 195 6.83 8.52 -16.05
C HIS A 195 7.43 9.94 -16.13
N GLY A 196 7.95 10.46 -15.00
CA GLY A 196 8.46 11.83 -14.94
C GLY A 196 7.36 12.88 -15.05
N ASN A 197 7.75 14.11 -15.41
CA ASN A 197 6.80 15.18 -15.75
C ASN A 197 6.56 15.24 -17.26
N MET A 198 5.46 15.85 -17.67
CA MET A 198 5.06 15.91 -19.09
C MET A 198 5.93 16.86 -19.94
N GLU A 199 6.78 17.70 -19.34
CA GLU A 199 7.57 18.72 -20.02
C GLU A 199 9.04 18.29 -20.29
N ASP A 200 9.54 17.28 -19.57
CA ASP A 200 10.95 16.87 -19.62
C ASP A 200 11.09 15.34 -19.71
N GLU A 201 11.39 14.84 -20.90
CA GLU A 201 11.63 13.42 -21.17
C GLU A 201 12.71 12.81 -20.23
N ALA A 202 13.75 13.59 -19.91
CA ALA A 202 14.82 13.11 -19.04
C ALA A 202 14.39 12.90 -17.58
N SER A 203 13.21 13.36 -17.20
CA SER A 203 12.63 13.13 -15.88
C SER A 203 12.02 11.72 -15.69
N ALA A 204 11.72 11.02 -16.79
CA ALA A 204 11.20 9.65 -16.74
C ALA A 204 12.30 8.68 -16.26
N ALA A 205 11.95 7.82 -15.28
CA ALA A 205 12.93 6.96 -14.62
C ALA A 205 12.77 5.47 -14.93
N VAL A 206 11.54 4.98 -14.95
CA VAL A 206 11.21 3.54 -15.04
C VAL A 206 10.24 3.28 -16.19
N GLY A 207 9.13 4.03 -16.22
CA GLY A 207 8.12 3.96 -17.26
C GLY A 207 8.49 4.82 -18.47
N PRO A 208 7.82 4.62 -19.61
CA PRO A 208 8.00 5.49 -20.78
C PRO A 208 7.53 6.92 -20.45
N TRP A 209 8.22 7.91 -20.99
CA TRP A 209 7.77 9.28 -20.87
C TRP A 209 6.44 9.48 -21.60
N LEU A 210 5.48 10.16 -20.98
CA LEU A 210 4.12 10.27 -21.52
C LEU A 210 3.90 11.52 -22.41
N GLY A 211 4.85 12.47 -22.43
CA GLY A 211 4.72 13.66 -23.27
C GLY A 211 4.73 13.40 -24.79
N ASP A 212 5.16 12.20 -25.21
CA ASP A 212 5.15 11.76 -26.61
C ASP A 212 4.16 10.63 -26.90
N ILE A 213 3.22 10.39 -25.99
CA ILE A 213 2.35 9.21 -26.04
C ILE A 213 1.54 9.11 -27.34
N ALA A 214 1.13 10.24 -27.91
CA ALA A 214 0.40 10.29 -29.18
C ALA A 214 1.26 9.81 -30.37
N GLU A 215 2.58 10.06 -30.35
CA GLU A 215 3.51 9.59 -31.37
C GLU A 215 3.76 8.09 -31.21
N ARG A 216 4.04 7.64 -29.99
CA ARG A 216 4.30 6.22 -29.68
C ARG A 216 3.08 5.33 -29.92
N TYR A 217 1.87 5.84 -29.66
CA TYR A 217 0.63 5.12 -29.93
C TYR A 217 0.59 4.59 -31.36
N THR A 218 0.97 5.40 -32.35
CA THR A 218 0.95 5.03 -33.75
C THR A 218 1.96 3.93 -34.12
N GLU A 219 2.98 3.72 -33.29
CA GLU A 219 4.03 2.74 -33.55
C GLU A 219 3.76 1.40 -32.85
N TYR A 220 3.16 1.41 -31.64
CA TYR A 220 3.14 0.24 -30.78
C TYR A 220 1.75 -0.27 -30.43
N ALA A 221 0.71 0.50 -30.66
CA ALA A 221 -0.64 0.18 -30.20
C ALA A 221 -1.50 -0.50 -31.31
N GLU A 222 -0.91 -1.47 -32.05
CA GLU A 222 -1.71 -2.29 -32.98
C GLU A 222 -2.81 -3.03 -32.21
N GLY A 223 -4.08 -2.76 -32.59
CA GLY A 223 -5.24 -3.41 -32.00
C GLY A 223 -6.11 -2.54 -31.14
N TYR A 224 -5.70 -1.30 -30.86
CA TYR A 224 -6.52 -0.28 -30.20
C TYR A 224 -7.21 0.62 -31.21
N ASP A 225 -8.48 0.94 -30.97
CA ASP A 225 -9.29 1.75 -31.90
C ASP A 225 -8.96 3.25 -31.77
N SER A 226 -8.46 3.70 -30.62
CA SER A 226 -8.09 5.10 -30.37
C SER A 226 -6.95 5.23 -29.34
N LEU A 227 -6.34 6.42 -29.28
CA LEU A 227 -5.33 6.74 -28.29
C LEU A 227 -5.90 6.70 -26.86
N GLU A 228 -7.13 7.16 -26.71
CA GLU A 228 -7.85 7.16 -25.43
C GLU A 228 -8.09 5.73 -24.93
N GLU A 229 -8.52 4.82 -25.80
CA GLU A 229 -8.68 3.40 -25.49
C GLU A 229 -7.34 2.79 -25.02
N TYR A 230 -6.26 3.08 -25.74
CA TYR A 230 -4.92 2.62 -25.37
C TYR A 230 -4.49 3.13 -24.00
N VAL A 231 -4.71 4.42 -23.68
CA VAL A 231 -4.34 5.00 -22.38
C VAL A 231 -5.22 4.44 -21.27
N TYR A 232 -6.51 4.31 -21.52
CA TYR A 232 -7.48 3.73 -20.60
C TYR A 232 -7.09 2.30 -20.18
N GLU A 233 -6.86 1.43 -21.14
CA GLU A 233 -6.47 0.06 -20.87
C GLU A 233 -5.07 -0.03 -20.25
N SER A 234 -4.13 0.81 -20.69
CA SER A 234 -2.77 0.81 -20.13
C SER A 234 -2.75 1.18 -18.64
N ILE A 235 -3.66 2.05 -18.20
CA ILE A 235 -3.77 2.41 -16.77
C ILE A 235 -4.47 1.30 -15.99
N LEU A 236 -5.57 0.77 -16.50
CA LEU A 236 -6.37 -0.21 -15.77
C LEU A 236 -5.79 -1.63 -15.83
N TYR A 237 -5.19 -2.00 -16.97
CA TYR A 237 -4.73 -3.36 -17.26
C TYR A 237 -3.27 -3.37 -17.80
N PRO A 238 -2.29 -2.89 -17.01
CA PRO A 238 -0.92 -2.63 -17.49
C PRO A 238 -0.16 -3.90 -17.92
N ASN A 239 -0.73 -5.07 -17.71
CA ASN A 239 -0.15 -6.34 -18.13
C ASN A 239 -0.61 -6.79 -19.53
N GLU A 240 -1.66 -6.18 -20.11
CA GLU A 240 -2.19 -6.53 -21.43
C GLU A 240 -1.24 -6.06 -22.55
N LEU A 241 -0.70 -4.84 -22.42
CA LEU A 241 0.30 -4.33 -23.33
C LEU A 241 1.47 -3.70 -22.57
N ILE A 242 2.66 -4.25 -22.76
CA ILE A 242 3.90 -3.70 -22.19
C ILE A 242 4.61 -2.91 -23.28
N SER A 243 4.86 -1.62 -23.04
CA SER A 243 5.60 -0.77 -23.97
C SER A 243 6.96 -1.39 -24.28
N PRO A 244 7.38 -1.42 -25.56
CA PRO A 244 8.69 -1.98 -25.93
C PRO A 244 9.86 -1.09 -25.48
N GLU A 245 9.62 0.20 -25.19
CA GLU A 245 10.65 1.17 -24.88
C GLU A 245 10.39 1.91 -23.57
N CYS A 246 11.38 1.89 -22.70
CA CYS A 246 11.50 2.63 -21.46
C CYS A 246 12.86 3.34 -21.40
N PRO A 247 13.08 4.36 -20.55
CA PRO A 247 14.34 5.12 -20.49
C PRO A 247 15.60 4.27 -20.28
N THR A 248 15.44 3.10 -19.68
CA THR A 248 16.55 2.16 -19.39
C THR A 248 16.66 1.00 -20.38
N GLY A 249 15.91 1.02 -21.47
CA GLY A 249 15.83 -0.06 -22.48
C GLY A 249 14.42 -0.62 -22.59
N ALA A 250 14.28 -1.91 -22.90
CA ALA A 250 12.95 -2.52 -22.95
C ALA A 250 12.23 -2.43 -21.58
N CYS A 251 10.95 -2.10 -21.61
CA CYS A 251 10.15 -2.06 -20.39
C CYS A 251 10.07 -3.45 -19.75
N ALA A 252 10.08 -3.49 -18.42
CA ALA A 252 10.02 -4.75 -17.69
C ALA A 252 8.65 -5.42 -17.83
N GLY A 253 8.65 -6.71 -18.10
CA GLY A 253 7.42 -7.49 -18.12
C GLY A 253 7.51 -8.80 -18.89
N PRO A 254 6.47 -9.64 -18.81
CA PRO A 254 5.44 -9.72 -17.78
C PRO A 254 5.98 -10.23 -16.42
N PRO A 255 5.45 -9.80 -15.27
CA PRO A 255 4.44 -8.74 -15.14
C PRO A 255 5.02 -7.35 -15.39
N SER A 256 4.16 -6.39 -15.76
CA SER A 256 4.52 -4.98 -15.93
C SER A 256 5.10 -4.39 -14.64
N ALA A 257 6.06 -3.47 -14.77
CA ALA A 257 6.52 -2.66 -13.64
C ALA A 257 5.46 -1.62 -13.19
N MET A 258 4.51 -1.27 -14.06
CA MET A 258 3.39 -0.42 -13.70
C MET A 258 2.44 -1.19 -12.76
N PRO A 259 2.03 -0.59 -11.63
CA PRO A 259 1.12 -1.24 -10.69
C PRO A 259 -0.23 -1.55 -11.33
N ASP A 260 -0.74 -2.77 -11.11
CA ASP A 260 -2.05 -3.24 -11.60
C ASP A 260 -3.21 -2.96 -10.63
N ASN A 261 -3.01 -2.07 -9.67
CA ASN A 261 -3.98 -1.74 -8.64
C ASN A 261 -4.70 -0.40 -8.85
N PHE A 262 -4.52 0.24 -9.99
CA PHE A 262 -5.24 1.48 -10.33
C PHE A 262 -6.75 1.29 -10.39
N PRO A 263 -7.31 0.18 -10.90
CA PRO A 263 -8.75 -0.05 -10.86
C PRO A 263 -9.32 0.01 -9.44
N LEU A 264 -8.60 -0.55 -8.47
CA LEU A 264 -9.02 -0.51 -7.07
C LEU A 264 -8.88 0.89 -6.45
N ARG A 265 -7.80 1.61 -6.79
CA ARG A 265 -7.50 2.92 -6.20
C ARG A 265 -8.40 4.03 -6.75
N MET A 266 -8.59 4.04 -8.06
CA MET A 266 -9.44 5.03 -8.75
C MET A 266 -10.93 4.66 -8.67
N GLY A 267 -11.25 3.40 -8.34
CA GLY A 267 -12.62 2.94 -8.19
C GLY A 267 -13.41 3.58 -7.04
N GLU A 268 -12.74 4.25 -6.09
CA GLU A 268 -13.39 5.07 -5.06
C GLU A 268 -13.91 6.40 -5.62
N ASN A 269 -13.22 6.95 -6.60
CA ASN A 269 -13.64 8.14 -7.36
C ASN A 269 -13.28 7.94 -8.83
N PRO A 270 -14.14 7.27 -9.60
CA PRO A 270 -13.84 6.94 -11.00
C PRO A 270 -13.58 8.15 -11.90
N GLN A 271 -14.08 9.33 -11.55
CA GLN A 271 -13.81 10.60 -12.24
C GLN A 271 -12.30 10.91 -12.30
N ASP A 272 -11.52 10.46 -11.31
CA ASP A 272 -10.08 10.69 -11.25
C ASP A 272 -9.35 10.14 -12.49
N LEU A 273 -9.83 9.03 -13.06
CA LEU A 273 -9.24 8.48 -14.27
C LEU A 273 -9.48 9.38 -15.47
N ALA A 274 -10.70 9.97 -15.62
CA ALA A 274 -10.98 10.91 -16.70
C ALA A 274 -10.07 12.12 -16.62
N ASP A 275 -9.92 12.71 -15.44
CA ASP A 275 -9.09 13.88 -15.22
C ASP A 275 -7.59 13.59 -15.52
N VAL A 276 -7.09 12.44 -15.05
CA VAL A 276 -5.71 12.01 -15.32
C VAL A 276 -5.48 11.73 -16.80
N MET A 277 -6.44 11.13 -17.50
CA MET A 277 -6.34 10.86 -18.94
C MET A 277 -6.32 12.16 -19.74
N ASP A 278 -7.19 13.11 -19.41
CA ASP A 278 -7.26 14.42 -20.06
C ASP A 278 -5.92 15.18 -19.89
N TYR A 279 -5.32 15.14 -18.69
CA TYR A 279 -3.98 15.71 -18.46
C TYR A 279 -2.90 15.03 -19.30
N ILE A 280 -2.92 13.69 -19.42
CA ILE A 280 -1.94 12.93 -20.21
C ILE A 280 -2.11 13.22 -21.71
N LEU A 281 -3.33 13.32 -22.19
CA LEU A 281 -3.66 13.51 -23.60
C LEU A 281 -3.47 14.96 -24.06
N GLY A 282 -3.48 15.91 -23.13
CA GLY A 282 -3.27 17.33 -23.40
C GLY A 282 -4.49 18.00 -24.06
N GLU A 283 -5.70 17.51 -23.74
CA GLU A 283 -6.97 18.00 -24.25
C GLU A 283 -7.54 19.17 -23.43
#